data_70cbefddfc750d5004ced5eb6f4f694e
#
_entry.id   70cbefddfc750d5004ced5eb6f4f694e
#
_cell.length_a   1.000
_cell.length_b   1.000
_cell.length_c   1.000
_cell.angle_alpha   90.00
_cell.angle_beta   90.00
_cell.angle_gamma   90.00
#
_symmetry.space_group_name_H-M   'P 1'
#
loop_
_entity.id
_entity.type
_entity.pdbx_description
1 polymer ?
#
loop_
_entity_poly.entity_id
_entity_poly.type
_entity_poly.pdbx_seq_one_letter_code
_entity_poly.pdbx_strand_id
1 'polypeptide(L)'
;MNRLPLSLIAHWAGGELHGDDTVIEAVGHDTRELVPGSLYVALRGERFDGHDFAADAAMRGAAALLVERLLELEPALPQVLVDDSARALARIAAGIQRDRRARVVAITGSNGKTSVKTLLLSVLQRAGRAYANPGNRNNEIGLPLAVIDAPEDADFAIYEMGAGKPGDIAYLTAVARPDVALVNNVAAAHLERMGTLLGVAQTKGAVYAALGDGGVAVVNADDAFGEWFEQQVIRAADSGRQVLRFGLEASADVTARDIRAGERGSRFVLVAPQGEAEVALALPGRHNVRNALAAAAIAVACGVPLAEIAAGLGEARPVPGRQVAHALPDGAVLVDDSYNANPGSVDAAIDALAATGDEAWLVLGDMRELGAEAESLHAAAGARAREAGIARLYALGPLSAAAARAFGDGGRHFDTHEELATALAADLRARAGVSASGGAGHALRVLVKGSRGSAMDRIVTALLAQGDATNVA
;
A
#
# COMPACT_ATOMS: atom_id res chain seq x y z
N MET A 1 4.86 8.82 -21.31
CA MET A 1 3.64 9.07 -22.14
C MET A 1 4.10 9.46 -23.53
N ASN A 2 3.41 8.99 -24.62
CA ASN A 2 3.65 9.49 -25.98
C ASN A 2 3.32 10.97 -26.08
N ARG A 3 3.94 11.62 -27.06
CA ARG A 3 3.59 12.98 -27.45
C ARG A 3 2.17 13.00 -28.00
N LEU A 4 1.29 13.72 -27.32
CA LEU A 4 -0.13 13.80 -27.67
C LEU A 4 -0.52 15.23 -28.03
N PRO A 5 -1.33 15.44 -29.08
CA PRO A 5 -1.88 16.77 -29.36
C PRO A 5 -2.84 17.18 -28.26
N LEU A 6 -2.82 18.45 -27.88
CA LEU A 6 -3.66 18.99 -26.82
C LEU A 6 -5.16 18.85 -27.15
N SER A 7 -5.50 18.93 -28.44
CA SER A 7 -6.88 18.71 -28.92
C SER A 7 -7.41 17.31 -28.59
N LEU A 8 -6.56 16.26 -28.69
CA LEU A 8 -6.94 14.89 -28.28
C LEU A 8 -7.12 14.80 -26.77
N ILE A 9 -6.23 15.45 -26.02
CA ILE A 9 -6.33 15.52 -24.55
C ILE A 9 -7.62 16.26 -24.14
N ALA A 10 -7.95 17.39 -24.77
CA ALA A 10 -9.18 18.14 -24.55
C ALA A 10 -10.42 17.27 -24.84
N HIS A 11 -10.39 16.49 -25.94
CA HIS A 11 -11.46 15.55 -26.26
C HIS A 11 -11.67 14.50 -25.16
N TRP A 12 -10.60 13.85 -24.69
CA TRP A 12 -10.70 12.87 -23.58
C TRP A 12 -11.13 13.52 -22.27
N ALA A 13 -10.63 14.73 -21.96
CA ALA A 13 -11.00 15.49 -20.79
C ALA A 13 -12.50 15.86 -20.77
N GLY A 14 -13.12 15.92 -21.95
CA GLY A 14 -14.46 16.47 -22.16
C GLY A 14 -14.48 17.98 -21.97
N GLY A 15 -13.38 18.65 -22.37
CA GLY A 15 -13.18 20.07 -22.24
C GLY A 15 -13.10 20.81 -23.57
N GLU A 16 -13.07 22.15 -23.49
CA GLU A 16 -12.93 23.06 -24.63
C GLU A 16 -11.48 23.57 -24.72
N LEU A 17 -10.87 23.44 -25.90
CA LEU A 17 -9.52 23.96 -26.17
C LEU A 17 -9.58 25.44 -26.52
N HIS A 18 -8.87 26.28 -25.77
CA HIS A 18 -8.64 27.69 -26.00
C HIS A 18 -7.16 27.94 -26.33
N GLY A 19 -6.87 28.45 -27.52
CA GLY A 19 -5.52 28.68 -28.06
C GLY A 19 -5.06 27.59 -29.03
N ASP A 20 -3.75 27.55 -29.27
CA ASP A 20 -3.14 26.68 -30.30
C ASP A 20 -3.12 25.21 -29.85
N ASP A 21 -3.26 24.30 -30.83
CA ASP A 21 -3.09 22.87 -30.60
C ASP A 21 -1.59 22.53 -30.50
N THR A 22 -1.10 22.39 -29.29
CA THR A 22 0.31 22.08 -28.98
C THR A 22 0.49 20.61 -28.63
N VAL A 23 1.75 20.15 -28.68
CA VAL A 23 2.10 18.78 -28.30
C VAL A 23 2.46 18.72 -26.82
N ILE A 24 1.83 17.80 -26.11
CA ILE A 24 2.06 17.54 -24.68
C ILE A 24 2.95 16.31 -24.51
N GLU A 25 4.02 16.43 -23.72
CA GLU A 25 4.99 15.36 -23.46
C GLU A 25 4.82 14.71 -22.08
N ALA A 26 4.21 15.42 -21.13
CA ALA A 26 3.95 14.95 -19.77
C ALA A 26 2.71 15.62 -19.18
N VAL A 27 2.20 15.09 -18.05
CA VAL A 27 1.10 15.69 -17.29
C VAL A 27 1.54 15.80 -15.82
N GLY A 28 1.36 16.98 -15.24
CA GLY A 28 1.72 17.25 -13.84
C GLY A 28 0.75 18.21 -13.16
N HIS A 29 0.72 18.17 -11.83
CA HIS A 29 -0.10 19.04 -10.99
C HIS A 29 0.71 19.81 -9.93
N ASP A 30 1.98 19.44 -9.76
CA ASP A 30 2.91 20.09 -8.82
C ASP A 30 3.96 20.87 -9.62
N THR A 31 3.96 22.19 -9.49
CA THR A 31 4.90 23.04 -10.25
C THR A 31 6.36 22.74 -9.90
N ARG A 32 6.66 22.23 -8.70
CA ARG A 32 8.02 21.91 -8.24
C ARG A 32 8.63 20.72 -8.99
N GLU A 33 7.78 19.80 -9.48
CA GLU A 33 8.17 18.58 -10.20
C GLU A 33 7.85 18.66 -11.70
N LEU A 34 7.33 19.81 -12.16
CA LEU A 34 6.89 19.99 -13.54
C LEU A 34 8.09 19.97 -14.50
N VAL A 35 7.97 19.19 -15.57
CA VAL A 35 8.98 19.15 -16.65
C VAL A 35 8.52 20.01 -17.83
N PRO A 36 9.44 20.65 -18.60
CA PRO A 36 9.07 21.41 -19.79
C PRO A 36 8.27 20.54 -20.79
N GLY A 37 7.31 21.16 -21.49
CA GLY A 37 6.40 20.45 -22.38
C GLY A 37 5.21 19.78 -21.72
N SER A 38 5.02 19.95 -20.42
CA SER A 38 3.91 19.36 -19.66
C SER A 38 2.59 20.10 -19.86
N LEU A 39 1.49 19.36 -19.74
CA LEU A 39 0.18 19.87 -19.36
C LEU A 39 0.15 20.06 -17.84
N TYR A 40 0.01 21.29 -17.37
CA TYR A 40 -0.22 21.55 -15.96
C TYR A 40 -1.71 21.44 -15.62
N VAL A 41 -2.05 20.58 -14.65
CA VAL A 41 -3.42 20.35 -14.19
C VAL A 41 -3.68 21.19 -12.94
N ALA A 42 -4.50 22.23 -13.04
CA ALA A 42 -4.86 23.11 -11.92
C ALA A 42 -5.92 22.44 -11.03
N LEU A 43 -5.47 21.62 -10.06
CA LEU A 43 -6.36 20.94 -9.14
C LEU A 43 -6.78 21.85 -7.99
N ARG A 44 -8.03 21.76 -7.56
CA ARG A 44 -8.53 22.38 -6.32
C ARG A 44 -8.42 21.40 -5.16
N GLY A 45 -7.70 21.79 -4.13
CA GLY A 45 -7.63 21.09 -2.85
C GLY A 45 -8.37 21.85 -1.75
N GLU A 46 -8.43 21.26 -0.56
CA GLU A 46 -9.08 21.89 0.61
C GLU A 46 -8.38 23.17 1.08
N ARG A 47 -7.08 23.33 0.81
CA ARG A 47 -6.24 24.43 1.32
C ARG A 47 -5.65 25.30 0.21
N PHE A 48 -5.56 24.82 -1.01
CA PHE A 48 -4.89 25.48 -2.14
C PHE A 48 -5.73 25.32 -3.40
N ASP A 49 -5.75 26.36 -4.23
CA ASP A 49 -6.29 26.34 -5.58
C ASP A 49 -5.10 26.27 -6.57
N GLY A 50 -5.01 25.19 -7.35
CA GLY A 50 -3.96 25.00 -8.36
C GLY A 50 -3.91 26.09 -9.41
N HIS A 51 -5.02 26.79 -9.65
CA HIS A 51 -5.08 27.92 -10.59
C HIS A 51 -4.17 29.09 -10.17
N ASP A 52 -3.92 29.25 -8.88
CA ASP A 52 -3.05 30.32 -8.36
C ASP A 52 -1.56 30.09 -8.71
N PHE A 53 -1.20 28.84 -9.08
CA PHE A 53 0.15 28.48 -9.49
C PHE A 53 0.35 28.38 -11.01
N ALA A 54 -0.64 28.77 -11.81
CA ALA A 54 -0.56 28.67 -13.27
C ALA A 54 0.57 29.51 -13.87
N ALA A 55 0.84 30.71 -13.31
CA ALA A 55 1.95 31.56 -13.74
C ALA A 55 3.31 30.89 -13.43
N ASP A 56 3.47 30.24 -12.27
CA ASP A 56 4.68 29.49 -11.93
C ASP A 56 4.84 28.28 -12.86
N ALA A 57 3.77 27.56 -13.19
CA ALA A 57 3.79 26.49 -14.17
C ALA A 57 4.25 26.96 -15.55
N ALA A 58 3.75 28.13 -16.02
CA ALA A 58 4.19 28.74 -17.28
C ALA A 58 5.70 29.07 -17.26
N MET A 59 6.19 29.68 -16.19
CA MET A 59 7.62 29.99 -16.03
C MET A 59 8.50 28.73 -16.00
N ARG A 60 7.98 27.61 -15.56
CA ARG A 60 8.67 26.30 -15.53
C ARG A 60 8.54 25.52 -16.82
N GLY A 61 7.92 26.10 -17.84
CA GLY A 61 7.87 25.52 -19.18
C GLY A 61 6.67 24.61 -19.42
N ALA A 62 5.56 24.78 -18.69
CA ALA A 62 4.30 24.14 -19.08
C ALA A 62 3.96 24.54 -20.53
N ALA A 63 3.57 23.56 -21.35
CA ALA A 63 3.14 23.80 -22.73
C ALA A 63 1.66 24.20 -22.82
N ALA A 64 0.85 23.80 -21.84
CA ALA A 64 -0.58 24.09 -21.75
C ALA A 64 -1.08 23.92 -20.32
N LEU A 65 -2.31 24.39 -20.08
CA LEU A 65 -2.99 24.28 -18.78
C LEU A 65 -4.32 23.54 -18.94
N LEU A 66 -4.68 22.75 -17.94
CA LEU A 66 -6.04 22.22 -17.76
C LEU A 66 -6.65 22.94 -16.55
N VAL A 67 -7.74 23.67 -16.77
CA VAL A 67 -8.28 24.65 -15.84
C VAL A 67 -9.81 24.57 -15.75
N GLU A 68 -10.38 25.02 -14.63
CA GLU A 68 -11.84 25.15 -14.43
C GLU A 68 -12.35 26.57 -14.70
N ARG A 69 -11.46 27.51 -14.94
CA ARG A 69 -11.72 28.87 -15.41
C ARG A 69 -10.57 29.35 -16.28
N LEU A 70 -10.86 30.12 -17.33
CA LEU A 70 -9.81 30.67 -18.16
C LEU A 70 -8.97 31.69 -17.33
N LEU A 71 -7.66 31.66 -17.57
CA LEU A 71 -6.68 32.50 -16.89
C LEU A 71 -6.01 33.46 -17.89
N GLU A 72 -5.85 34.71 -17.51
CA GLU A 72 -5.04 35.68 -18.25
C GLU A 72 -3.58 35.51 -17.79
N LEU A 73 -2.70 35.08 -18.71
CA LEU A 73 -1.28 34.87 -18.44
C LEU A 73 -0.41 35.56 -19.48
N GLU A 74 0.77 35.99 -19.04
CA GLU A 74 1.83 36.49 -19.91
C GLU A 74 3.13 35.69 -19.65
N PRO A 75 3.66 34.94 -20.64
CA PRO A 75 3.05 34.71 -21.98
C PRO A 75 1.75 33.92 -21.91
N ALA A 76 0.88 34.09 -22.88
CA ALA A 76 -0.35 33.32 -23.01
C ALA A 76 -0.03 31.85 -23.32
N LEU A 77 -0.68 30.92 -22.63
CA LEU A 77 -0.59 29.49 -22.90
C LEU A 77 -1.93 28.95 -23.38
N PRO A 78 -1.93 27.91 -24.24
CA PRO A 78 -3.15 27.16 -24.56
C PRO A 78 -3.77 26.57 -23.27
N GLN A 79 -5.10 26.60 -23.19
CA GLN A 79 -5.84 26.13 -22.03
C GLN A 79 -6.94 25.17 -22.44
N VAL A 80 -7.12 24.09 -21.69
CA VAL A 80 -8.27 23.21 -21.78
C VAL A 80 -9.20 23.55 -20.62
N LEU A 81 -10.34 24.15 -20.93
CA LEU A 81 -11.39 24.49 -19.96
C LEU A 81 -12.26 23.28 -19.70
N VAL A 82 -12.42 22.91 -18.43
CA VAL A 82 -13.21 21.77 -17.94
C VAL A 82 -14.07 22.14 -16.75
N ASP A 83 -15.10 21.35 -16.46
CA ASP A 83 -15.96 21.56 -15.28
C ASP A 83 -15.27 21.14 -13.96
N ASP A 84 -14.40 20.11 -14.01
CA ASP A 84 -13.74 19.51 -12.85
C ASP A 84 -12.39 18.95 -13.30
N SER A 85 -11.31 19.56 -12.85
CA SER A 85 -9.93 19.20 -13.23
C SER A 85 -9.52 17.80 -12.79
N ALA A 86 -10.00 17.33 -11.65
CA ALA A 86 -9.68 15.99 -11.14
C ALA A 86 -10.38 14.89 -11.98
N ARG A 87 -11.64 15.11 -12.33
CA ARG A 87 -12.38 14.19 -13.23
C ARG A 87 -11.81 14.23 -14.65
N ALA A 88 -11.42 15.39 -15.14
CA ALA A 88 -10.78 15.54 -16.43
C ALA A 88 -9.46 14.76 -16.49
N LEU A 89 -8.61 14.86 -15.45
CA LEU A 89 -7.38 14.09 -15.32
C LEU A 89 -7.64 12.58 -15.38
N ALA A 90 -8.66 12.09 -14.68
CA ALA A 90 -9.05 10.68 -14.72
C ALA A 90 -9.53 10.24 -16.12
N ARG A 91 -10.29 11.08 -16.84
CA ARG A 91 -10.74 10.81 -18.21
C ARG A 91 -9.57 10.78 -19.19
N ILE A 92 -8.61 11.68 -19.05
CA ILE A 92 -7.36 11.68 -19.84
C ILE A 92 -6.60 10.38 -19.61
N ALA A 93 -6.38 9.98 -18.34
CA ALA A 93 -5.73 8.74 -17.99
C ALA A 93 -6.45 7.51 -18.57
N ALA A 94 -7.79 7.47 -18.49
CA ALA A 94 -8.60 6.40 -19.06
C ALA A 94 -8.52 6.37 -20.61
N GLY A 95 -8.41 7.54 -21.26
CA GLY A 95 -8.17 7.66 -22.70
C GLY A 95 -6.85 7.03 -23.10
N ILE A 96 -5.77 7.41 -22.40
CA ILE A 96 -4.42 6.84 -22.61
C ILE A 96 -4.41 5.34 -22.34
N GLN A 97 -5.04 4.89 -21.24
CA GLN A 97 -5.05 3.47 -20.86
C GLN A 97 -5.76 2.58 -21.89
N ARG A 98 -6.77 3.10 -22.57
CA ARG A 98 -7.55 2.35 -23.58
C ARG A 98 -6.69 1.85 -24.74
N ASP A 99 -5.68 2.62 -25.12
CA ASP A 99 -4.83 2.32 -26.28
C ASP A 99 -3.60 1.47 -25.89
N ARG A 100 -3.40 1.20 -24.59
CA ARG A 100 -2.29 0.38 -24.09
C ARG A 100 -2.57 -1.11 -24.24
N ARG A 101 -1.48 -1.87 -24.49
CA ARG A 101 -1.53 -3.33 -24.63
C ARG A 101 -1.11 -4.09 -23.37
N ALA A 102 -0.59 -3.37 -22.37
CA ALA A 102 -0.16 -3.98 -21.12
C ALA A 102 -1.30 -4.77 -20.48
N ARG A 103 -1.00 -5.95 -19.95
CA ARG A 103 -1.94 -6.67 -19.08
C ARG A 103 -2.05 -5.95 -17.74
N VAL A 104 -3.24 -5.51 -17.41
CA VAL A 104 -3.50 -4.65 -16.25
C VAL A 104 -3.92 -5.48 -15.04
N VAL A 105 -3.22 -5.29 -13.93
CA VAL A 105 -3.51 -5.88 -12.64
C VAL A 105 -3.96 -4.82 -11.66
N ALA A 106 -5.13 -4.99 -11.05
CA ALA A 106 -5.62 -4.14 -9.97
C ALA A 106 -5.55 -4.86 -8.62
N ILE A 107 -4.93 -4.22 -7.63
CA ILE A 107 -4.76 -4.74 -6.28
C ILE A 107 -5.42 -3.80 -5.29
N THR A 108 -6.42 -4.28 -4.55
CA THR A 108 -6.97 -3.58 -3.38
C THR A 108 -7.02 -4.50 -2.16
N GLY A 109 -7.50 -4.02 -1.04
CA GLY A 109 -7.59 -4.76 0.22
C GLY A 109 -7.41 -3.83 1.42
N SER A 110 -7.74 -4.27 2.60
CA SER A 110 -7.49 -3.53 3.83
C SER A 110 -6.01 -3.52 4.17
N ASN A 111 -5.33 -4.67 4.07
CA ASN A 111 -3.92 -4.87 4.41
C ASN A 111 -3.15 -5.55 3.27
N GLY A 112 -1.81 -5.38 3.25
CA GLY A 112 -0.90 -6.13 2.40
C GLY A 112 -0.80 -5.67 0.95
N LYS A 113 -1.59 -4.68 0.48
CA LYS A 113 -1.61 -4.20 -0.91
C LYS A 113 -0.22 -3.91 -1.48
N THR A 114 0.56 -3.08 -0.79
CA THR A 114 1.90 -2.69 -1.26
C THR A 114 2.89 -3.85 -1.22
N SER A 115 2.77 -4.74 -0.21
CA SER A 115 3.59 -5.96 -0.15
C SER A 115 3.29 -6.86 -1.34
N VAL A 116 2.02 -7.11 -1.65
CA VAL A 116 1.62 -7.90 -2.83
C VAL A 116 2.07 -7.21 -4.12
N LYS A 117 1.90 -5.88 -4.26
CA LYS A 117 2.38 -5.11 -5.40
C LYS A 117 3.88 -5.28 -5.62
N THR A 118 4.68 -5.19 -4.55
CA THR A 118 6.14 -5.30 -4.62
C THR A 118 6.58 -6.72 -4.97
N LEU A 119 5.99 -7.74 -4.33
CA LEU A 119 6.22 -9.15 -4.65
C LEU A 119 5.87 -9.46 -6.10
N LEU A 120 4.71 -9.00 -6.55
CA LEU A 120 4.24 -9.21 -7.91
C LEU A 120 5.13 -8.49 -8.93
N LEU A 121 5.57 -7.26 -8.63
CA LEU A 121 6.48 -6.51 -9.51
C LEU A 121 7.79 -7.29 -9.72
N SER A 122 8.39 -7.82 -8.65
CA SER A 122 9.59 -8.66 -8.72
C SER A 122 9.38 -9.91 -9.60
N VAL A 123 8.20 -10.54 -9.50
CA VAL A 123 7.85 -11.70 -10.32
C VAL A 123 7.65 -11.32 -11.78
N LEU A 124 6.84 -10.29 -12.06
CA LEU A 124 6.51 -9.91 -13.44
C LEU A 124 7.69 -9.32 -14.21
N GLN A 125 8.66 -8.68 -13.52
CA GLN A 125 9.90 -8.20 -14.12
C GLN A 125 10.76 -9.32 -14.70
N ARG A 126 10.59 -10.56 -14.25
CA ARG A 126 11.24 -11.75 -14.81
C ARG A 126 10.54 -12.28 -16.07
N ALA A 127 9.28 -11.91 -16.24
CA ALA A 127 8.46 -12.37 -17.37
C ALA A 127 8.33 -11.31 -18.49
N GLY A 128 8.65 -10.03 -18.21
CA GLY A 128 8.55 -8.94 -19.18
C GLY A 128 8.77 -7.58 -18.54
N ARG A 129 8.50 -6.50 -19.29
CA ARG A 129 8.53 -5.14 -18.76
C ARG A 129 7.33 -4.90 -17.86
N ALA A 130 7.54 -4.85 -16.57
CA ALA A 130 6.51 -4.60 -15.59
C ALA A 130 6.64 -3.19 -14.98
N TYR A 131 5.50 -2.51 -14.87
CA TYR A 131 5.35 -1.22 -14.21
C TYR A 131 4.41 -1.36 -13.02
N ALA A 132 4.68 -0.64 -11.94
CA ALA A 132 3.76 -0.50 -10.82
C ALA A 132 3.65 0.97 -10.41
N ASN A 133 2.46 1.41 -9.99
CA ASN A 133 2.29 2.78 -9.50
C ASN A 133 3.26 3.06 -8.35
N PRO A 134 4.05 4.17 -8.45
CA PRO A 134 5.08 4.49 -7.48
C PRO A 134 4.48 4.94 -6.14
N GLY A 135 5.17 4.62 -5.04
CA GLY A 135 4.80 5.07 -3.70
C GLY A 135 3.34 4.72 -3.35
N ASN A 136 2.61 5.73 -2.91
CA ASN A 136 1.19 5.68 -2.55
C ASN A 136 0.27 6.40 -3.55
N ARG A 137 0.66 6.51 -4.82
CA ARG A 137 -0.19 7.08 -5.89
C ARG A 137 -1.34 6.13 -6.23
N ASN A 138 -2.26 5.93 -5.29
CA ASN A 138 -3.32 4.93 -5.31
C ASN A 138 -4.74 5.49 -5.08
N ASN A 139 -4.89 6.83 -5.08
CA ASN A 139 -6.14 7.55 -4.91
C ASN A 139 -6.60 8.21 -6.22
N GLU A 140 -7.68 9.01 -6.16
CA GLU A 140 -8.35 9.67 -7.29
C GLU A 140 -7.48 10.62 -8.13
N ILE A 141 -6.35 11.08 -7.59
CA ILE A 141 -5.37 11.92 -8.31
C ILE A 141 -4.12 11.11 -8.66
N GLY A 142 -3.60 10.37 -7.68
CA GLY A 142 -2.34 9.64 -7.83
C GLY A 142 -2.40 8.50 -8.85
N LEU A 143 -3.52 7.74 -8.88
CA LEU A 143 -3.65 6.65 -9.83
C LEU A 143 -3.76 7.13 -11.29
N PRO A 144 -4.59 8.14 -11.65
CA PRO A 144 -4.58 8.71 -13.00
C PRO A 144 -3.18 9.15 -13.46
N LEU A 145 -2.42 9.87 -12.62
CA LEU A 145 -1.05 10.25 -12.94
C LEU A 145 -0.14 9.03 -13.14
N ALA A 146 -0.25 8.02 -12.28
CA ALA A 146 0.52 6.79 -12.43
C ALA A 146 0.15 6.01 -13.71
N VAL A 147 -1.11 6.04 -14.12
CA VAL A 147 -1.54 5.48 -15.41
C VAL A 147 -0.93 6.26 -16.56
N ILE A 148 -0.93 7.59 -16.53
CA ILE A 148 -0.31 8.43 -17.56
C ILE A 148 1.21 8.16 -17.65
N ASP A 149 1.90 8.05 -16.51
CA ASP A 149 3.35 7.84 -16.42
C ASP A 149 3.80 6.43 -16.81
N ALA A 150 2.88 5.44 -16.83
CA ALA A 150 3.25 4.08 -17.16
C ALA A 150 3.88 3.98 -18.58
N PRO A 151 4.98 3.21 -18.76
CA PRO A 151 5.62 3.02 -20.05
C PRO A 151 4.65 2.39 -21.05
N GLU A 152 4.73 2.83 -22.31
CA GLU A 152 3.83 2.34 -23.36
C GLU A 152 4.13 0.92 -23.81
N ASP A 153 5.39 0.55 -23.72
CA ASP A 153 5.92 -0.77 -24.04
C ASP A 153 5.97 -1.71 -22.83
N ALA A 154 5.25 -1.36 -21.74
CA ALA A 154 5.06 -2.28 -20.64
C ALA A 154 4.21 -3.48 -21.06
N ASP A 155 4.67 -4.70 -20.72
CA ASP A 155 3.89 -5.92 -20.88
C ASP A 155 2.86 -6.07 -19.75
N PHE A 156 3.19 -5.54 -18.54
CA PHE A 156 2.37 -5.60 -17.35
C PHE A 156 2.29 -4.23 -16.67
N ALA A 157 1.09 -3.85 -16.24
CA ALA A 157 0.85 -2.67 -15.42
C ALA A 157 0.12 -3.06 -14.12
N ILE A 158 0.74 -2.84 -12.97
CA ILE A 158 0.22 -3.17 -11.65
C ILE A 158 -0.26 -1.90 -10.97
N TYR A 159 -1.55 -1.81 -10.65
CA TYR A 159 -2.14 -0.67 -9.97
C TYR A 159 -2.67 -1.06 -8.60
N GLU A 160 -1.96 -0.62 -7.56
CA GLU A 160 -2.48 -0.61 -6.19
C GLU A 160 -3.56 0.45 -6.08
N MET A 161 -4.74 0.08 -5.55
CA MET A 161 -5.90 0.95 -5.40
C MET A 161 -6.26 1.10 -3.93
N GLY A 162 -6.19 2.34 -3.43
CA GLY A 162 -6.65 2.74 -2.12
C GLY A 162 -8.16 3.06 -2.13
N ALA A 163 -8.83 2.83 -1.00
CA ALA A 163 -10.21 3.26 -0.82
C ALA A 163 -10.40 3.80 0.59
N GLY A 164 -10.91 5.00 0.71
CA GLY A 164 -11.31 5.65 1.95
C GLY A 164 -12.82 5.80 2.10
N LYS A 165 -13.59 5.71 1.01
CA LYS A 165 -15.05 5.87 0.99
C LYS A 165 -15.70 4.99 -0.09
N PRO A 166 -17.03 4.75 -0.01
CA PRO A 166 -17.78 4.08 -1.07
C PRO A 166 -17.59 4.76 -2.43
N GLY A 167 -17.45 3.93 -3.48
CA GLY A 167 -17.25 4.41 -4.86
C GLY A 167 -15.79 4.60 -5.30
N ASP A 168 -14.83 4.71 -4.38
CA ASP A 168 -13.43 4.96 -4.73
C ASP A 168 -12.86 3.89 -5.67
N ILE A 169 -13.06 2.60 -5.38
CA ILE A 169 -12.54 1.52 -6.22
C ILE A 169 -13.22 1.50 -7.59
N ALA A 170 -14.52 1.73 -7.66
CA ALA A 170 -15.23 1.82 -8.94
C ALA A 170 -14.67 2.97 -9.81
N TYR A 171 -14.36 4.11 -9.20
CA TYR A 171 -13.73 5.24 -9.89
C TYR A 171 -12.34 4.87 -10.42
N LEU A 172 -11.48 4.27 -9.59
CA LEU A 172 -10.12 3.91 -9.96
C LEU A 172 -10.07 2.82 -11.04
N THR A 173 -10.97 1.84 -10.97
CA THR A 173 -11.05 0.78 -11.98
C THR A 173 -11.57 1.27 -13.32
N ALA A 174 -12.43 2.29 -13.34
CA ALA A 174 -12.86 2.93 -14.59
C ALA A 174 -11.68 3.59 -15.34
N VAL A 175 -10.66 4.05 -14.60
CA VAL A 175 -9.41 4.58 -15.16
C VAL A 175 -8.48 3.45 -15.60
N ALA A 176 -8.21 2.48 -14.73
CA ALA A 176 -7.19 1.47 -14.95
C ALA A 176 -7.63 0.30 -15.85
N ARG A 177 -8.92 -0.07 -15.86
CA ARG A 177 -9.52 -1.15 -16.68
C ARG A 177 -8.79 -2.50 -16.52
N PRO A 178 -8.89 -3.15 -15.36
CA PRO A 178 -8.09 -4.33 -15.06
C PRO A 178 -8.53 -5.58 -15.85
N ASP A 179 -7.53 -6.42 -16.21
CA ASP A 179 -7.70 -7.78 -16.73
C ASP A 179 -7.65 -8.81 -15.60
N VAL A 180 -6.88 -8.51 -14.54
CA VAL A 180 -6.73 -9.33 -13.33
C VAL A 180 -6.98 -8.46 -12.11
N ALA A 181 -7.80 -8.92 -11.19
CA ALA A 181 -8.16 -8.15 -10.00
C ALA A 181 -8.00 -8.96 -8.72
N LEU A 182 -7.54 -8.29 -7.66
CA LEU A 182 -7.40 -8.86 -6.32
C LEU A 182 -8.03 -7.96 -5.26
N VAL A 183 -8.85 -8.53 -4.38
CA VAL A 183 -9.07 -8.05 -3.01
C VAL A 183 -8.24 -8.90 -2.07
N ASN A 184 -7.13 -8.37 -1.55
CA ASN A 184 -6.20 -9.15 -0.72
C ASN A 184 -6.85 -9.62 0.58
N ASN A 185 -7.59 -8.76 1.24
CA ASN A 185 -8.40 -9.08 2.43
C ASN A 185 -9.39 -7.95 2.77
N VAL A 186 -10.37 -8.28 3.63
CA VAL A 186 -11.32 -7.34 4.22
C VAL A 186 -11.13 -7.32 5.74
N ALA A 187 -10.78 -6.16 6.28
CA ALA A 187 -10.63 -5.94 7.72
C ALA A 187 -11.17 -4.56 8.10
N ALA A 188 -11.31 -4.31 9.40
CA ALA A 188 -11.75 -3.05 9.98
C ALA A 188 -10.76 -1.91 9.62
N ALA A 189 -10.99 -1.26 8.50
CA ALA A 189 -10.24 -0.12 8.00
C ALA A 189 -11.21 0.89 7.41
N HIS A 190 -10.99 2.19 7.69
CA HIS A 190 -11.84 3.28 7.22
C HIS A 190 -13.32 3.14 7.61
N LEU A 191 -13.62 2.51 8.77
CA LEU A 191 -14.99 2.25 9.25
C LEU A 191 -15.81 3.53 9.41
N GLU A 192 -15.17 4.64 9.77
CA GLU A 192 -15.82 5.95 9.90
C GLU A 192 -16.61 6.33 8.64
N ARG A 193 -16.09 6.01 7.45
CA ARG A 193 -16.71 6.38 6.16
C ARG A 193 -17.42 5.21 5.46
N MET A 194 -17.00 3.98 5.73
CA MET A 194 -17.56 2.77 5.10
C MET A 194 -18.63 2.10 5.96
N GLY A 195 -18.78 2.50 7.22
CA GLY A 195 -19.80 2.06 8.17
C GLY A 195 -19.54 0.67 8.75
N THR A 196 -19.50 -0.36 7.92
CA THR A 196 -19.42 -1.77 8.34
C THR A 196 -18.37 -2.55 7.54
N LEU A 197 -18.01 -3.76 8.03
CA LEU A 197 -17.15 -4.68 7.25
C LEU A 197 -17.79 -5.04 5.89
N LEU A 198 -19.11 -5.17 5.83
CA LEU A 198 -19.81 -5.37 4.56
C LEU A 198 -19.66 -4.15 3.64
N GLY A 199 -19.73 -2.93 4.16
CA GLY A 199 -19.47 -1.72 3.39
C GLY A 199 -18.02 -1.66 2.85
N VAL A 200 -17.05 -2.12 3.63
CA VAL A 200 -15.66 -2.30 3.18
C VAL A 200 -15.58 -3.33 2.05
N ALA A 201 -16.24 -4.49 2.22
CA ALA A 201 -16.27 -5.55 1.21
C ALA A 201 -16.94 -5.07 -0.09
N GLN A 202 -18.09 -4.42 0.00
CA GLN A 202 -18.80 -3.86 -1.17
C GLN A 202 -17.95 -2.85 -1.93
N THR A 203 -17.31 -1.92 -1.20
CA THR A 203 -16.43 -0.92 -1.81
C THR A 203 -15.26 -1.57 -2.54
N LYS A 204 -14.57 -2.52 -1.89
CA LYS A 204 -13.41 -3.20 -2.49
C LYS A 204 -13.81 -4.19 -3.59
N GLY A 205 -14.95 -4.86 -3.45
CA GLY A 205 -15.49 -5.80 -4.43
C GLY A 205 -15.79 -5.17 -5.79
N ALA A 206 -15.93 -3.85 -5.87
CA ALA A 206 -16.05 -3.13 -7.12
C ALA A 206 -14.88 -3.40 -8.10
N VAL A 207 -13.71 -3.82 -7.60
CA VAL A 207 -12.58 -4.22 -8.44
C VAL A 207 -12.91 -5.45 -9.30
N TYR A 208 -13.66 -6.40 -8.75
CA TYR A 208 -14.11 -7.59 -9.50
C TYR A 208 -15.25 -7.26 -10.47
N ALA A 209 -16.13 -6.34 -10.06
CA ALA A 209 -17.22 -5.88 -10.92
C ALA A 209 -16.72 -5.17 -12.19
N ALA A 210 -15.51 -4.60 -12.14
CA ALA A 210 -14.89 -3.91 -13.27
C ALA A 210 -14.19 -4.83 -14.28
N LEU A 211 -14.01 -6.13 -13.97
CA LEU A 211 -13.45 -7.11 -14.89
C LEU A 211 -14.37 -7.30 -16.09
N GLY A 212 -13.78 -7.28 -17.29
CA GLY A 212 -14.45 -7.63 -18.52
C GLY A 212 -14.61 -9.15 -18.72
N ASP A 213 -15.13 -9.54 -19.89
CA ASP A 213 -15.26 -10.94 -20.28
C ASP A 213 -13.88 -11.63 -20.31
N GLY A 214 -13.80 -12.81 -19.67
CA GLY A 214 -12.55 -13.55 -19.54
C GLY A 214 -11.54 -12.97 -18.54
N GLY A 215 -11.87 -11.86 -17.86
CA GLY A 215 -11.05 -11.31 -16.79
C GLY A 215 -10.93 -12.27 -15.61
N VAL A 216 -9.82 -12.20 -14.87
CA VAL A 216 -9.51 -13.14 -13.79
C VAL A 216 -9.67 -12.46 -12.43
N ALA A 217 -10.57 -12.98 -11.61
CA ALA A 217 -10.74 -12.61 -10.21
C ALA A 217 -9.86 -13.51 -9.33
N VAL A 218 -8.84 -12.95 -8.71
CA VAL A 218 -8.00 -13.63 -7.71
C VAL A 218 -8.63 -13.43 -6.34
N VAL A 219 -9.07 -14.52 -5.71
CA VAL A 219 -9.86 -14.49 -4.48
C VAL A 219 -9.09 -15.13 -3.33
N ASN A 220 -9.04 -14.44 -2.20
CA ASN A 220 -8.52 -14.99 -0.95
C ASN A 220 -9.54 -15.94 -0.33
N ALA A 221 -9.25 -17.25 -0.37
CA ALA A 221 -10.14 -18.28 0.17
C ALA A 221 -10.15 -18.30 1.71
N ASP A 222 -9.11 -17.78 2.36
CA ASP A 222 -9.04 -17.64 3.82
C ASP A 222 -9.82 -16.43 4.35
N ASP A 223 -10.25 -15.50 3.48
CA ASP A 223 -11.00 -14.31 3.89
C ASP A 223 -12.49 -14.62 4.07
N ALA A 224 -13.08 -14.11 5.14
CA ALA A 224 -14.51 -14.33 5.45
C ALA A 224 -15.46 -13.85 4.32
N PHE A 225 -15.02 -12.94 3.47
CA PHE A 225 -15.78 -12.44 2.32
C PHE A 225 -15.40 -13.13 0.99
N GLY A 226 -14.48 -14.11 0.99
CA GLY A 226 -14.04 -14.78 -0.24
C GLY A 226 -15.22 -15.40 -1.01
N GLU A 227 -16.01 -16.23 -0.35
CA GLU A 227 -17.21 -16.85 -0.95
C GLU A 227 -18.28 -15.81 -1.35
N TRP A 228 -18.45 -14.77 -0.53
CA TRP A 228 -19.38 -13.68 -0.83
C TRP A 228 -18.98 -12.94 -2.12
N PHE A 229 -17.69 -12.65 -2.33
CA PHE A 229 -17.21 -12.05 -3.58
C PHE A 229 -17.51 -12.94 -4.77
N GLU A 230 -17.28 -14.24 -4.67
CA GLU A 230 -17.55 -15.16 -5.77
C GLU A 230 -19.01 -15.19 -6.15
N GLN A 231 -19.89 -15.33 -5.18
CA GLN A 231 -21.32 -15.51 -5.43
C GLN A 231 -22.01 -14.20 -5.78
N GLN A 232 -21.75 -13.12 -5.02
CA GLN A 232 -22.52 -11.89 -5.11
C GLN A 232 -21.93 -10.86 -6.08
N VAL A 233 -20.66 -10.97 -6.45
CA VAL A 233 -20.00 -9.98 -7.32
C VAL A 233 -19.50 -10.59 -8.62
N ILE A 234 -18.79 -11.72 -8.57
CA ILE A 234 -18.14 -12.29 -9.74
C ILE A 234 -19.12 -13.08 -10.59
N ARG A 235 -19.81 -14.05 -10.01
CA ARG A 235 -20.74 -14.94 -10.72
C ARG A 235 -22.10 -14.27 -11.02
N ALA A 236 -22.54 -13.35 -10.18
CA ALA A 236 -23.79 -12.63 -10.38
C ALA A 236 -23.83 -11.80 -11.69
N ALA A 237 -22.66 -11.47 -12.24
CA ALA A 237 -22.56 -10.69 -13.47
C ALA A 237 -22.73 -11.51 -14.76
N ASP A 238 -22.75 -12.85 -14.70
CA ASP A 238 -22.82 -13.78 -15.86
C ASP A 238 -21.89 -13.41 -17.01
N SER A 239 -20.66 -12.99 -16.67
CA SER A 239 -19.69 -12.32 -17.57
C SER A 239 -18.53 -13.20 -17.98
N GLY A 240 -18.61 -14.54 -17.83
CA GLY A 240 -17.50 -15.43 -18.19
C GLY A 240 -16.20 -15.20 -17.43
N ARG A 241 -16.22 -14.47 -16.32
CA ARG A 241 -15.07 -14.19 -15.49
C ARG A 241 -14.52 -15.47 -14.87
N GLN A 242 -13.21 -15.59 -14.84
CA GLN A 242 -12.53 -16.71 -14.23
C GLN A 242 -12.25 -16.42 -12.75
N VAL A 243 -12.28 -17.45 -11.91
CA VAL A 243 -11.91 -17.36 -10.50
C VAL A 243 -10.67 -18.20 -10.26
N LEU A 244 -9.66 -17.62 -9.61
CA LEU A 244 -8.47 -18.29 -9.11
C LEU A 244 -8.34 -18.02 -7.61
N ARG A 245 -8.37 -19.08 -6.80
CA ARG A 245 -8.32 -18.95 -5.34
C ARG A 245 -6.91 -19.09 -4.83
N PHE A 246 -6.55 -18.31 -3.82
CA PHE A 246 -5.34 -18.54 -3.03
C PHE A 246 -5.69 -18.59 -1.53
N GLY A 247 -4.89 -19.30 -0.76
CA GLY A 247 -5.07 -19.44 0.69
C GLY A 247 -4.10 -20.41 1.32
N LEU A 248 -4.06 -20.42 2.64
CA LEU A 248 -3.24 -21.30 3.47
C LEU A 248 -4.08 -22.32 4.27
N GLU A 249 -5.31 -21.91 4.64
CA GLU A 249 -6.19 -22.67 5.53
C GLU A 249 -7.34 -23.32 4.75
N ALA A 250 -7.94 -22.58 3.84
CA ALA A 250 -9.03 -23.04 3.00
C ALA A 250 -8.51 -23.72 1.73
N SER A 251 -9.35 -24.59 1.12
CA SER A 251 -9.04 -25.17 -0.18
C SER A 251 -8.88 -24.09 -1.24
N ALA A 252 -7.75 -24.08 -1.92
CA ALA A 252 -7.38 -23.07 -2.90
C ALA A 252 -6.58 -23.65 -4.06
N ASP A 253 -6.60 -22.96 -5.22
CA ASP A 253 -5.84 -23.34 -6.41
C ASP A 253 -4.35 -23.03 -6.26
N VAL A 254 -4.02 -21.98 -5.47
CA VAL A 254 -2.65 -21.57 -5.16
C VAL A 254 -2.47 -21.55 -3.64
N THR A 255 -1.59 -22.41 -3.14
CA THR A 255 -1.37 -22.61 -1.69
C THR A 255 0.11 -22.86 -1.37
N ALA A 256 0.43 -23.04 -0.10
CA ALA A 256 1.77 -23.41 0.35
C ALA A 256 1.74 -24.54 1.35
N ARG A 257 2.73 -25.44 1.27
CA ARG A 257 3.00 -26.48 2.26
C ARG A 257 4.44 -26.43 2.77
N ASP A 258 4.72 -27.15 3.82
CA ASP A 258 6.06 -27.25 4.43
C ASP A 258 6.64 -25.88 4.83
N ILE A 259 5.78 -24.99 5.34
CA ILE A 259 6.18 -23.62 5.70
C ILE A 259 7.13 -23.66 6.91
N ARG A 260 8.34 -23.15 6.72
CA ARG A 260 9.35 -22.99 7.75
C ARG A 260 9.64 -21.51 7.95
N ALA A 261 9.20 -20.98 9.08
CA ALA A 261 9.51 -19.62 9.49
C ALA A 261 10.97 -19.51 9.95
N GLY A 262 11.63 -18.44 9.57
CA GLY A 262 12.97 -18.07 10.03
C GLY A 262 13.04 -16.58 10.35
N GLU A 263 14.08 -16.16 11.04
CA GLU A 263 14.26 -14.75 11.47
C GLU A 263 14.28 -13.75 10.31
N ARG A 264 14.84 -14.14 9.18
CA ARG A 264 15.05 -13.28 8.01
C ARG A 264 14.13 -13.61 6.84
N GLY A 265 13.15 -14.49 7.04
CA GLY A 265 12.25 -14.89 5.96
C GLY A 265 11.54 -16.21 6.22
N SER A 266 10.88 -16.72 5.20
CA SER A 266 10.14 -17.98 5.24
C SER A 266 10.53 -18.86 4.05
N ARG A 267 10.63 -20.18 4.25
CA ARG A 267 10.77 -21.17 3.17
C ARG A 267 9.51 -22.02 3.10
N PHE A 268 9.04 -22.29 1.91
CA PHE A 268 7.84 -23.11 1.69
C PHE A 268 7.84 -23.70 0.28
N VAL A 269 7.00 -24.70 0.08
CA VAL A 269 6.68 -25.23 -1.25
C VAL A 269 5.41 -24.52 -1.73
N LEU A 270 5.53 -23.74 -2.78
CA LEU A 270 4.40 -23.14 -3.51
C LEU A 270 3.72 -24.24 -4.34
N VAL A 271 2.43 -24.42 -4.17
CA VAL A 271 1.59 -25.33 -4.93
C VAL A 271 0.63 -24.52 -5.79
N ALA A 272 0.63 -24.76 -7.09
CA ALA A 272 -0.19 -24.05 -8.07
C ALA A 272 -0.71 -25.03 -9.15
N PRO A 273 -1.66 -24.66 -10.00
CA PRO A 273 -2.15 -25.53 -11.07
C PRO A 273 -1.07 -26.04 -12.03
N GLN A 274 0.06 -25.30 -12.16
CA GLN A 274 1.19 -25.69 -13.01
C GLN A 274 2.14 -26.70 -12.34
N GLY A 275 1.98 -27.02 -11.05
CA GLY A 275 2.84 -27.89 -10.27
C GLY A 275 3.33 -27.26 -8.97
N GLU A 276 4.53 -27.64 -8.55
CA GLU A 276 5.12 -27.22 -7.27
C GLU A 276 6.51 -26.61 -7.48
N ALA A 277 6.87 -25.62 -6.63
CA ALA A 277 8.19 -25.01 -6.61
C ALA A 277 8.59 -24.58 -5.20
N GLU A 278 9.87 -24.72 -4.85
CA GLU A 278 10.42 -24.20 -3.60
C GLU A 278 10.58 -22.68 -3.68
N VAL A 279 10.16 -21.98 -2.62
CA VAL A 279 10.29 -20.54 -2.46
C VAL A 279 11.08 -20.22 -1.19
N ALA A 280 12.08 -19.34 -1.32
CA ALA A 280 12.80 -18.73 -0.21
C ALA A 280 12.45 -17.25 -0.15
N LEU A 281 11.39 -16.92 0.57
CA LEU A 281 10.87 -15.55 0.71
C LEU A 281 11.68 -14.79 1.76
N ALA A 282 12.27 -13.64 1.41
CA ALA A 282 13.05 -12.78 2.32
C ALA A 282 12.17 -11.92 3.25
N LEU A 283 10.92 -12.30 3.47
CA LEU A 283 9.95 -11.64 4.34
C LEU A 283 9.47 -12.62 5.42
N PRO A 284 9.66 -12.30 6.71
CA PRO A 284 9.21 -13.16 7.80
C PRO A 284 7.70 -13.09 8.01
N GLY A 285 7.15 -14.11 8.64
CA GLY A 285 5.76 -14.17 9.09
C GLY A 285 4.78 -14.80 8.09
N ARG A 286 3.80 -15.54 8.64
CA ARG A 286 2.79 -16.27 7.89
C ARG A 286 1.93 -15.37 6.98
N HIS A 287 1.67 -14.13 7.41
CA HIS A 287 0.96 -13.13 6.60
C HIS A 287 1.73 -12.75 5.32
N ASN A 288 3.08 -12.75 5.35
CA ASN A 288 3.88 -12.51 4.14
C ASN A 288 3.89 -13.72 3.20
N VAL A 289 3.80 -14.94 3.73
CA VAL A 289 3.56 -16.12 2.89
C VAL A 289 2.21 -15.98 2.18
N ARG A 290 1.16 -15.54 2.87
CA ARG A 290 -0.16 -15.28 2.26
C ARG A 290 -0.10 -14.17 1.20
N ASN A 291 0.64 -13.08 1.44
CA ASN A 291 0.89 -12.04 0.43
C ASN A 291 1.67 -12.58 -0.79
N ALA A 292 2.62 -13.50 -0.57
CA ALA A 292 3.34 -14.17 -1.65
C ALA A 292 2.43 -15.10 -2.48
N LEU A 293 1.49 -15.80 -1.83
CA LEU A 293 0.47 -16.60 -2.54
C LEU A 293 -0.47 -15.73 -3.37
N ALA A 294 -0.86 -14.57 -2.86
CA ALA A 294 -1.65 -13.58 -3.62
C ALA A 294 -0.90 -13.12 -4.88
N ALA A 295 0.39 -12.77 -4.74
CA ALA A 295 1.23 -12.38 -5.86
C ALA A 295 1.43 -13.54 -6.85
N ALA A 296 1.65 -14.78 -6.35
CA ALA A 296 1.77 -15.97 -7.17
C ALA A 296 0.48 -16.26 -7.96
N ALA A 297 -0.69 -16.16 -7.32
CA ALA A 297 -1.97 -16.37 -7.99
C ALA A 297 -2.21 -15.36 -9.11
N ILE A 298 -1.88 -14.07 -8.89
CA ILE A 298 -1.95 -13.08 -9.96
C ILE A 298 -0.97 -13.42 -11.09
N ALA A 299 0.26 -13.82 -10.78
CA ALA A 299 1.25 -14.19 -11.78
C ALA A 299 0.83 -15.43 -12.59
N VAL A 300 0.21 -16.44 -11.93
CA VAL A 300 -0.44 -17.59 -12.59
C VAL A 300 -1.52 -17.11 -13.56
N ALA A 301 -2.41 -16.21 -13.11
CA ALA A 301 -3.44 -15.59 -13.96
C ALA A 301 -2.84 -14.82 -15.14
N CYS A 302 -1.64 -14.26 -14.99
CA CYS A 302 -0.90 -13.60 -16.05
C CYS A 302 -0.15 -14.55 -16.98
N GLY A 303 -0.17 -15.87 -16.72
CA GLY A 303 0.50 -16.88 -17.54
C GLY A 303 2.01 -17.02 -17.29
N VAL A 304 2.51 -16.52 -16.16
CA VAL A 304 3.94 -16.58 -15.80
C VAL A 304 4.32 -18.04 -15.43
N PRO A 305 5.44 -18.58 -15.93
CA PRO A 305 5.92 -19.88 -15.56
C PRO A 305 6.23 -19.98 -14.06
N LEU A 306 5.92 -21.15 -13.44
CA LEU A 306 6.07 -21.34 -11.99
C LEU A 306 7.50 -21.14 -11.49
N ALA A 307 8.51 -21.50 -12.28
CA ALA A 307 9.92 -21.26 -11.94
C ALA A 307 10.25 -19.76 -11.81
N GLU A 308 9.71 -18.93 -12.72
CA GLU A 308 9.89 -17.49 -12.67
C GLU A 308 9.12 -16.84 -11.50
N ILE A 309 7.94 -17.40 -11.16
CA ILE A 309 7.19 -16.98 -9.98
C ILE A 309 8.02 -17.25 -8.71
N ALA A 310 8.52 -18.47 -8.54
CA ALA A 310 9.31 -18.84 -7.36
C ALA A 310 10.60 -17.99 -7.24
N ALA A 311 11.31 -17.79 -8.34
CA ALA A 311 12.53 -16.98 -8.37
C ALA A 311 12.24 -15.51 -8.03
N GLY A 312 11.21 -14.91 -8.65
CA GLY A 312 10.84 -13.51 -8.41
C GLY A 312 10.37 -13.25 -6.98
N LEU A 313 9.65 -14.19 -6.36
CA LEU A 313 9.31 -14.11 -4.94
C LEU A 313 10.55 -14.13 -4.04
N GLY A 314 11.58 -14.92 -4.41
CA GLY A 314 12.84 -14.99 -3.68
C GLY A 314 13.71 -13.74 -3.81
N GLU A 315 13.59 -13.00 -4.89
CA GLU A 315 14.34 -11.76 -5.17
C GLU A 315 13.69 -10.51 -4.54
N ALA A 316 12.42 -10.61 -4.14
CA ALA A 316 11.67 -9.47 -3.62
C ALA A 316 12.31 -8.91 -2.34
N ARG A 317 12.36 -7.57 -2.25
CA ARG A 317 12.93 -6.85 -1.11
C ARG A 317 11.83 -6.31 -0.20
N PRO A 318 12.10 -6.21 1.12
CA PRO A 318 11.20 -5.55 2.04
C PRO A 318 10.92 -4.09 1.63
N VAL A 319 9.69 -3.64 1.85
CA VAL A 319 9.30 -2.24 1.63
C VAL A 319 9.59 -1.45 2.91
N PRO A 320 10.26 -0.28 2.85
CA PRO A 320 10.48 0.57 4.01
C PRO A 320 9.19 0.83 4.80
N GLY A 321 9.28 0.76 6.12
CA GLY A 321 8.13 0.92 7.01
C GLY A 321 7.15 -0.26 7.05
N ARG A 322 7.53 -1.43 6.47
CA ARG A 322 6.70 -2.65 6.45
C ARG A 322 7.52 -3.86 6.89
N GLN A 323 7.61 -4.01 8.21
CA GLN A 323 8.31 -5.10 8.90
C GLN A 323 9.80 -5.24 8.51
N VAL A 324 10.46 -4.11 8.30
CA VAL A 324 11.91 -4.09 8.05
C VAL A 324 12.66 -4.23 9.36
N ALA A 325 13.52 -5.23 9.47
CA ALA A 325 14.34 -5.46 10.64
C ALA A 325 15.68 -4.71 10.55
N HIS A 326 16.02 -3.96 11.59
CA HIS A 326 17.28 -3.25 11.76
C HIS A 326 17.98 -3.75 13.01
N ALA A 327 19.28 -4.07 12.93
CA ALA A 327 20.07 -4.35 14.10
C ALA A 327 20.41 -3.05 14.85
N LEU A 328 20.19 -3.03 16.16
CA LEU A 328 20.63 -1.93 17.02
C LEU A 328 22.00 -2.26 17.67
N PRO A 329 22.80 -1.25 18.07
CA PRO A 329 24.14 -1.46 18.63
C PRO A 329 24.17 -2.30 19.89
N ASP A 330 23.08 -2.30 20.66
CA ASP A 330 22.90 -3.07 21.90
C ASP A 330 22.47 -4.52 21.70
N GLY A 331 22.43 -4.97 20.43
CA GLY A 331 22.03 -6.33 20.05
C GLY A 331 20.53 -6.55 19.96
N ALA A 332 19.71 -5.52 20.19
CA ALA A 332 18.28 -5.58 19.95
C ALA A 332 17.96 -5.51 18.46
N VAL A 333 16.81 -6.03 18.05
CA VAL A 333 16.28 -5.92 16.69
C VAL A 333 15.10 -4.96 16.68
N LEU A 334 15.24 -3.84 15.97
CA LEU A 334 14.15 -2.91 15.69
C LEU A 334 13.39 -3.37 14.45
N VAL A 335 12.09 -3.60 14.58
CA VAL A 335 11.20 -3.93 13.46
C VAL A 335 10.40 -2.70 13.08
N ASP A 336 10.76 -2.10 11.94
CA ASP A 336 10.06 -0.95 11.37
C ASP A 336 8.80 -1.41 10.62
N ASP A 337 7.63 -1.23 11.23
CA ASP A 337 6.29 -1.41 10.64
C ASP A 337 5.48 -0.11 10.76
N SER A 338 6.17 1.02 10.64
CA SER A 338 5.68 2.37 10.96
C SER A 338 4.80 3.01 9.88
N TYR A 339 4.69 2.41 8.69
CA TYR A 339 4.00 3.04 7.56
C TYR A 339 2.51 3.28 7.80
N ASN A 340 1.80 2.29 8.34
CA ASN A 340 0.36 2.39 8.64
C ASN A 340 -0.08 1.35 9.67
N ALA A 341 -1.20 1.60 10.35
CA ALA A 341 -1.83 0.69 11.30
C ALA A 341 -3.36 0.71 11.18
N ASN A 342 -3.94 -0.47 11.32
CA ASN A 342 -5.35 -0.70 11.64
C ASN A 342 -5.43 -1.94 12.56
N PRO A 343 -6.57 -2.22 13.21
CA PRO A 343 -6.67 -3.30 14.20
C PRO A 343 -6.14 -4.64 13.69
N GLY A 344 -6.60 -5.12 12.54
CA GLY A 344 -6.16 -6.41 12.00
C GLY A 344 -4.67 -6.47 11.64
N SER A 345 -4.06 -5.35 11.24
CA SER A 345 -2.61 -5.29 10.99
C SER A 345 -1.79 -5.21 12.28
N VAL A 346 -2.34 -4.64 13.34
CA VAL A 346 -1.72 -4.62 14.67
C VAL A 346 -1.76 -6.02 15.29
N ASP A 347 -2.90 -6.71 15.21
CA ASP A 347 -3.02 -8.11 15.67
C ASP A 347 -2.01 -9.03 14.97
N ALA A 348 -1.93 -8.95 13.64
CA ALA A 348 -0.96 -9.74 12.88
C ALA A 348 0.51 -9.43 13.24
N ALA A 349 0.80 -8.16 13.56
CA ALA A 349 2.13 -7.73 13.98
C ALA A 349 2.47 -8.23 15.40
N ILE A 350 1.50 -8.20 16.33
CA ILE A 350 1.64 -8.76 17.68
C ILE A 350 1.92 -10.27 17.61
N ASP A 351 1.13 -11.01 16.80
CA ASP A 351 1.30 -12.44 16.64
C ASP A 351 2.67 -12.80 16.03
N ALA A 352 3.10 -12.05 15.03
CA ALA A 352 4.41 -12.24 14.42
C ALA A 352 5.55 -11.94 15.41
N LEU A 353 5.41 -10.90 16.23
CA LEU A 353 6.38 -10.52 17.23
C LEU A 353 6.47 -11.56 18.35
N ALA A 354 5.33 -12.04 18.86
CA ALA A 354 5.28 -13.06 19.91
C ALA A 354 5.83 -14.42 19.41
N ALA A 355 5.60 -14.78 18.15
CA ALA A 355 6.07 -16.04 17.57
C ALA A 355 7.60 -16.15 17.43
N THR A 356 8.35 -15.07 17.64
CA THR A 356 9.84 -15.11 17.59
C THR A 356 10.46 -15.82 18.78
N GLY A 357 9.76 -15.94 19.92
CA GLY A 357 10.26 -16.49 21.17
C GLY A 357 11.27 -15.59 21.89
N ASP A 358 11.52 -14.38 21.38
CA ASP A 358 12.39 -13.37 21.96
C ASP A 358 11.63 -12.52 22.99
N GLU A 359 12.35 -11.75 23.81
CA GLU A 359 11.73 -10.66 24.58
C GLU A 359 11.16 -9.62 23.60
N ALA A 360 9.89 -9.27 23.74
CA ALA A 360 9.16 -8.47 22.76
C ALA A 360 8.62 -7.19 23.36
N TRP A 361 8.91 -6.03 22.71
CA TRP A 361 8.36 -4.72 23.06
C TRP A 361 7.56 -4.17 21.87
N LEU A 362 6.39 -3.62 22.15
CA LEU A 362 5.54 -2.98 21.14
C LEU A 362 5.53 -1.46 21.34
N VAL A 363 5.78 -0.72 20.29
CA VAL A 363 5.63 0.74 20.21
C VAL A 363 4.48 1.04 19.28
N LEU A 364 3.36 1.52 19.82
CA LEU A 364 2.09 1.69 19.12
C LEU A 364 1.67 3.16 19.08
N GLY A 365 1.58 3.73 17.88
CA GLY A 365 0.94 5.01 17.63
C GLY A 365 -0.56 4.86 17.34
N ASP A 366 -1.29 5.98 17.37
CA ASP A 366 -2.72 5.98 17.10
C ASP A 366 -3.09 5.28 15.80
N MET A 367 -4.14 4.46 15.84
CA MET A 367 -4.86 3.97 14.67
C MET A 367 -5.99 4.96 14.33
N ARG A 368 -5.94 5.54 13.15
CA ARG A 368 -6.90 6.57 12.72
C ARG A 368 -8.06 6.00 11.90
N GLU A 369 -9.11 6.80 11.70
CA GLU A 369 -10.28 6.49 10.85
C GLU A 369 -11.11 5.28 11.34
N LEU A 370 -11.12 5.04 12.65
CA LEU A 370 -11.87 3.94 13.29
C LEU A 370 -13.27 4.38 13.78
N GLY A 371 -13.57 5.68 13.72
CA GLY A 371 -14.85 6.23 14.15
C GLY A 371 -15.08 6.08 15.66
N ALA A 372 -16.33 5.83 16.06
CA ALA A 372 -16.73 5.75 17.47
C ALA A 372 -16.08 4.59 18.25
N GLU A 373 -15.59 3.57 17.56
CA GLU A 373 -14.94 2.40 18.17
C GLU A 373 -13.44 2.57 18.40
N ALA A 374 -12.87 3.75 18.09
CA ALA A 374 -11.42 3.96 18.14
C ALA A 374 -10.81 3.61 19.50
N GLU A 375 -11.38 4.08 20.60
CA GLU A 375 -10.85 3.82 21.94
C GLU A 375 -10.93 2.33 22.32
N SER A 376 -12.07 1.67 22.04
CA SER A 376 -12.26 0.24 22.33
C SER A 376 -11.32 -0.66 21.52
N LEU A 377 -11.07 -0.33 20.24
CA LEU A 377 -10.14 -1.07 19.39
C LEU A 377 -8.68 -0.90 19.81
N HIS A 378 -8.28 0.28 20.32
CA HIS A 378 -6.97 0.47 20.93
C HIS A 378 -6.83 -0.32 22.23
N ALA A 379 -7.86 -0.30 23.10
CA ALA A 379 -7.86 -1.11 24.33
C ALA A 379 -7.75 -2.61 24.01
N ALA A 380 -8.46 -3.10 23.00
CA ALA A 380 -8.37 -4.49 22.56
C ALA A 380 -6.94 -4.84 22.08
N ALA A 381 -6.28 -3.96 21.32
CA ALA A 381 -4.90 -4.16 20.88
C ALA A 381 -3.93 -4.25 22.08
N GLY A 382 -4.11 -3.40 23.12
CA GLY A 382 -3.31 -3.45 24.35
C GLY A 382 -3.51 -4.75 25.12
N ALA A 383 -4.76 -5.18 25.31
CA ALA A 383 -5.10 -6.44 25.96
C ALA A 383 -4.51 -7.64 25.20
N ARG A 384 -4.65 -7.65 23.88
CA ARG A 384 -4.07 -8.68 22.99
C ARG A 384 -2.56 -8.75 23.12
N ALA A 385 -1.87 -7.61 23.14
CA ALA A 385 -0.41 -7.57 23.29
C ALA A 385 0.02 -8.21 24.63
N ARG A 386 -0.69 -7.92 25.72
CA ARG A 386 -0.43 -8.56 27.02
C ARG A 386 -0.67 -10.08 26.96
N GLU A 387 -1.80 -10.53 26.40
CA GLU A 387 -2.14 -11.95 26.27
C GLU A 387 -1.13 -12.71 25.42
N ALA A 388 -0.58 -12.06 24.39
CA ALA A 388 0.47 -12.61 23.54
C ALA A 388 1.86 -12.67 24.21
N GLY A 389 2.01 -12.16 25.45
CA GLY A 389 3.27 -12.19 26.19
C GLY A 389 4.25 -11.07 25.81
N ILE A 390 3.78 -9.99 25.22
CA ILE A 390 4.60 -8.79 24.97
C ILE A 390 5.02 -8.23 26.34
N ALA A 391 6.33 -7.98 26.53
CA ALA A 391 6.87 -7.58 27.82
C ALA A 391 6.62 -6.09 28.14
N ARG A 392 6.61 -5.21 27.12
CA ARG A 392 6.37 -3.76 27.28
C ARG A 392 5.59 -3.19 26.13
N LEU A 393 4.75 -2.21 26.43
CA LEU A 393 4.01 -1.43 25.43
C LEU A 393 4.27 0.07 25.66
N TYR A 394 4.72 0.75 24.60
CA TYR A 394 4.92 2.20 24.55
C TYR A 394 3.88 2.78 23.59
N ALA A 395 2.94 3.54 24.11
CA ALA A 395 1.81 4.10 23.37
C ALA A 395 2.02 5.59 23.10
N LEU A 396 1.83 6.04 21.84
CA LEU A 396 1.95 7.44 21.44
C LEU A 396 0.62 7.97 20.90
N GLY A 397 0.13 9.03 21.51
CA GLY A 397 -1.07 9.74 21.07
C GLY A 397 -2.31 9.43 21.91
N PRO A 398 -3.36 10.28 21.77
CA PRO A 398 -4.50 10.27 22.69
C PRO A 398 -5.33 8.98 22.63
N LEU A 399 -5.43 8.32 21.47
CA LEU A 399 -6.20 7.09 21.33
C LEU A 399 -5.43 5.88 21.86
N SER A 400 -4.12 5.83 21.61
CA SER A 400 -3.26 4.73 22.09
C SER A 400 -3.09 4.70 23.61
N ALA A 401 -3.44 5.77 24.31
CA ALA A 401 -3.53 5.76 25.78
C ALA A 401 -4.45 4.63 26.30
N ALA A 402 -5.50 4.28 25.56
CA ALA A 402 -6.38 3.17 25.91
C ALA A 402 -5.65 1.82 25.80
N ALA A 403 -4.76 1.66 24.82
CA ALA A 403 -3.94 0.45 24.70
C ALA A 403 -2.97 0.29 25.88
N ALA A 404 -2.30 1.37 26.30
CA ALA A 404 -1.41 1.34 27.49
C ALA A 404 -2.17 0.99 28.76
N ARG A 405 -3.36 1.56 28.96
CA ARG A 405 -4.21 1.22 30.13
C ARG A 405 -4.64 -0.24 30.15
N ALA A 406 -5.09 -0.77 28.99
CA ALA A 406 -5.55 -2.16 28.86
C ALA A 406 -4.40 -3.17 28.94
N PHE A 407 -3.20 -2.77 28.53
CA PHE A 407 -1.99 -3.58 28.72
C PHE A 407 -1.64 -3.75 30.19
N GLY A 408 -1.82 -2.73 31.04
CA GLY A 408 -1.53 -2.76 32.45
C GLY A 408 -0.04 -2.58 32.77
N ASP A 409 0.49 -3.40 33.68
CA ASP A 409 1.90 -3.31 34.10
C ASP A 409 2.85 -3.46 32.89
N GLY A 410 3.76 -2.51 32.74
CA GLY A 410 4.64 -2.43 31.55
C GLY A 410 4.09 -1.60 30.39
N GLY A 411 2.84 -1.14 30.46
CA GLY A 411 2.25 -0.20 29.52
C GLY A 411 2.55 1.25 29.90
N ARG A 412 3.10 2.03 28.96
CA ARG A 412 3.42 3.45 29.16
C ARG A 412 2.85 4.29 28.03
N HIS A 413 2.29 5.45 28.36
CA HIS A 413 1.74 6.41 27.41
C HIS A 413 2.59 7.67 27.33
N PHE A 414 2.67 8.25 26.12
CA PHE A 414 3.43 9.46 25.82
C PHE A 414 2.61 10.38 24.89
N ASP A 415 2.80 11.67 25.07
CA ASP A 415 2.13 12.68 24.25
C ASP A 415 2.98 13.10 23.03
N THR A 416 4.31 12.96 23.12
CA THR A 416 5.24 13.40 22.08
C THR A 416 6.19 12.27 21.63
N HIS A 417 6.64 12.37 20.36
CA HIS A 417 7.65 11.46 19.81
C HIS A 417 8.97 11.54 20.57
N GLU A 418 9.35 12.74 21.02
CA GLU A 418 10.61 12.98 21.72
C GLU A 418 10.65 12.31 23.09
N GLU A 419 9.58 12.45 23.88
CA GLU A 419 9.45 11.78 25.17
C GLU A 419 9.48 10.26 25.03
N LEU A 420 8.73 9.71 24.07
CA LEU A 420 8.71 8.27 23.80
C LEU A 420 10.09 7.77 23.37
N ALA A 421 10.72 8.43 22.38
CA ALA A 421 12.03 8.02 21.89
C ALA A 421 13.11 8.06 22.98
N THR A 422 13.08 9.09 23.83
CA THR A 422 14.00 9.23 24.98
C THR A 422 13.80 8.11 26.00
N ALA A 423 12.55 7.83 26.37
CA ALA A 423 12.22 6.78 27.31
C ALA A 423 12.58 5.39 26.79
N LEU A 424 12.25 5.11 25.54
CA LEU A 424 12.55 3.84 24.87
C LEU A 424 14.07 3.60 24.77
N ALA A 425 14.84 4.63 24.40
CA ALA A 425 16.30 4.54 24.32
C ALA A 425 16.94 4.35 25.72
N ALA A 426 16.39 4.96 26.77
CA ALA A 426 16.87 4.74 28.13
C ALA A 426 16.61 3.29 28.58
N ASP A 427 15.42 2.76 28.31
CA ASP A 427 15.05 1.38 28.66
C ASP A 427 15.87 0.35 27.87
N LEU A 428 16.18 0.60 26.58
CA LEU A 428 17.07 -0.23 25.77
C LEU A 428 18.49 -0.30 26.37
N ARG A 429 19.05 0.85 26.73
CA ARG A 429 20.39 0.91 27.37
C ARG A 429 20.42 0.17 28.72
N ALA A 430 19.37 0.37 29.53
CA ALA A 430 19.27 -0.32 30.82
C ALA A 430 19.22 -1.85 30.65
N ARG A 431 18.47 -2.32 29.63
CA ARG A 431 18.36 -3.75 29.28
C ARG A 431 19.69 -4.33 28.80
N ALA A 432 20.43 -3.61 27.94
CA ALA A 432 21.73 -4.02 27.45
C ALA A 432 22.76 -4.17 28.59
N GLY A 433 22.75 -3.27 29.56
CA GLY A 433 23.61 -3.34 30.76
C GLY A 433 23.36 -4.61 31.63
N VAL A 434 22.13 -5.07 31.71
CA VAL A 434 21.79 -6.31 32.43
C VAL A 434 22.27 -7.55 31.65
N SER A 435 22.17 -7.55 30.34
CA SER A 435 22.60 -8.67 29.49
C SER A 435 24.14 -8.85 29.50
N ALA A 436 24.90 -7.76 29.58
CA ALA A 436 26.36 -7.78 29.65
C ALA A 436 26.90 -8.37 30.97
N SER A 437 26.08 -8.44 32.03
CA SER A 437 26.48 -8.96 33.35
C SER A 437 26.30 -10.48 33.55
N GLY A 438 26.04 -11.27 32.46
CA GLY A 438 26.20 -12.73 32.49
C GLY A 438 24.91 -13.55 32.47
N GLY A 439 23.77 -13.00 32.09
CA GLY A 439 22.57 -13.77 31.82
C GLY A 439 22.51 -14.23 30.36
N ALA A 440 22.20 -15.48 30.09
CA ALA A 440 21.76 -15.93 28.77
C ALA A 440 20.41 -15.26 28.47
N GLY A 441 20.44 -13.99 28.02
CA GLY A 441 19.24 -13.22 27.71
C GLY A 441 18.71 -13.60 26.35
N HIS A 442 17.40 -13.77 26.25
CA HIS A 442 16.71 -13.81 24.95
C HIS A 442 17.05 -12.53 24.18
N ALA A 443 17.12 -12.62 22.85
CA ALA A 443 17.24 -11.46 21.99
C ALA A 443 16.03 -10.52 22.24
N LEU A 444 16.22 -9.21 22.13
CA LEU A 444 15.13 -8.25 22.28
C LEU A 444 14.64 -7.81 20.89
N ARG A 445 13.32 -7.82 20.70
CA ARG A 445 12.69 -7.25 19.52
C ARG A 445 11.76 -6.11 19.88
N VAL A 446 11.92 -4.99 19.19
CA VAL A 446 11.10 -3.80 19.33
C VAL A 446 10.36 -3.54 18.03
N LEU A 447 9.05 -3.67 18.04
CA LEU A 447 8.24 -3.38 16.84
C LEU A 447 7.62 -1.99 16.98
N VAL A 448 7.79 -1.16 15.94
CA VAL A 448 7.23 0.20 15.86
C VAL A 448 6.13 0.22 14.80
N LYS A 449 4.89 0.58 15.20
CA LYS A 449 3.72 0.61 14.34
C LYS A 449 2.77 1.75 14.70
N GLY A 450 2.08 2.32 13.70
CA GLY A 450 1.04 3.33 13.88
C GLY A 450 0.47 3.77 12.53
N SER A 451 -0.67 4.45 12.53
CA SER A 451 -1.24 5.03 11.31
C SER A 451 -0.28 6.06 10.70
N ARG A 452 -0.36 6.26 9.38
CA ARG A 452 0.52 7.22 8.67
C ARG A 452 0.55 8.60 9.33
N GLY A 453 -0.61 9.08 9.79
CA GLY A 453 -0.71 10.37 10.48
C GLY A 453 -0.11 10.41 11.89
N SER A 454 0.25 9.26 12.48
CA SER A 454 0.96 9.19 13.76
C SER A 454 2.48 9.33 13.59
N ALA A 455 2.98 9.33 12.37
CA ALA A 455 4.39 9.57 12.00
C ALA A 455 5.39 8.75 12.84
N MET A 456 5.11 7.45 13.01
CA MET A 456 5.93 6.54 13.84
C MET A 456 7.31 6.25 13.22
N ASP A 457 7.52 6.54 11.95
CA ASP A 457 8.81 6.57 11.27
C ASP A 457 9.83 7.51 11.95
N ARG A 458 9.35 8.55 12.67
CA ARG A 458 10.20 9.41 13.49
C ARG A 458 10.86 8.67 14.65
N ILE A 459 10.16 7.73 15.28
CA ILE A 459 10.71 6.90 16.36
C ILE A 459 11.79 5.97 15.78
N VAL A 460 11.52 5.34 14.65
CA VAL A 460 12.49 4.49 13.95
C VAL A 460 13.76 5.29 13.64
N THR A 461 13.60 6.46 13.02
CA THR A 461 14.74 7.34 12.67
C THR A 461 15.53 7.76 13.91
N ALA A 462 14.86 8.13 15.01
CA ALA A 462 15.54 8.55 16.23
C ALA A 462 16.35 7.42 16.88
N LEU A 463 15.86 6.18 16.86
CA LEU A 463 16.60 5.03 17.38
C LEU A 463 17.81 4.65 16.51
N LEU A 464 17.67 4.70 15.20
CA LEU A 464 18.76 4.39 14.26
C LEU A 464 19.87 5.45 14.32
N ALA A 465 19.52 6.74 14.43
CA ALA A 465 20.49 7.83 14.56
C ALA A 465 21.33 7.76 15.86
N GLN A 466 20.80 7.22 16.96
CA GLN A 466 21.54 6.99 18.18
C GLN A 466 22.59 5.88 18.05
N GLY A 467 22.35 4.91 17.13
CA GLY A 467 23.30 3.85 16.81
C GLY A 467 24.54 4.35 16.06
N ASP A 468 24.37 5.29 15.16
CA ASP A 468 25.47 5.88 14.38
C ASP A 468 26.37 6.79 15.24
N ALA A 469 25.79 7.46 16.23
CA ALA A 469 26.53 8.34 17.14
C ALA A 469 27.50 7.58 18.10
N THR A 470 27.23 6.31 18.37
CA THR A 470 28.10 5.46 19.21
C THR A 470 29.28 4.83 18.44
N ASN A 471 29.24 4.87 17.09
CA ASN A 471 30.34 4.37 16.23
C ASN A 471 31.38 5.45 15.86
N VAL A 472 31.24 6.69 16.33
CA VAL A 472 32.11 7.85 16.03
C VAL A 472 32.94 8.29 17.27
N ALA A 473 32.94 7.53 18.34
CA ALA A 473 33.70 7.82 19.56
C ALA A 473 34.80 6.77 19.81
#